data_585aa58b08c54a5fdb74518b11109fc0
#
_entry.id   585aa58b08c54a5fdb74518b11109fc0
#
_cell.length_a   1.000
_cell.length_b   1.000
_cell.length_c   1.000
_cell.angle_alpha   90.00
_cell.angle_beta   90.00
_cell.angle_gamma   90.00
#
_symmetry.space_group_name_H-M   'P 1'
#
loop_
_entity.id
_entity.type
_entity.pdbx_description
1 polymer ?
#
loop_
_entity_poly.entity_id
_entity_poly.type
_entity_poly.pdbx_seq_one_letter_code
_entity_poly.pdbx_strand_id
1 'polypeptide(L)'
;MGTTQEKAATNEPRCENCGKPLFGRTDKRFCNDGCRNAFNRKKIADLRAGDHENIPEIFRIIKKNYEILKSHGSLGQDEQFYFDAKILADEGFNFNFCTSVYEEKDTVWKFCFERGWCISGTTCFIMDRPEQAEV
;
A
#
# COMPACT_ATOMS: atom_id res chain seq x y z
N MET A 1 -31.17 38.70 -14.51
CA MET A 1 -31.21 39.43 -13.24
C MET A 1 -30.90 38.53 -12.11
N GLY A 2 -31.60 37.45 -11.91
CA GLY A 2 -31.26 36.50 -10.82
C GLY A 2 -29.86 35.93 -10.90
N THR A 3 -29.30 35.86 -12.08
CA THR A 3 -27.95 35.34 -12.28
C THR A 3 -26.90 36.17 -11.55
N THR A 4 -27.08 37.47 -11.43
CA THR A 4 -26.13 38.35 -10.75
C THR A 4 -26.10 38.04 -9.25
N GLN A 5 -27.26 37.80 -8.68
CA GLN A 5 -27.35 37.43 -7.26
C GLN A 5 -26.73 36.06 -6.99
N GLU A 6 -26.94 35.14 -7.89
CA GLU A 6 -26.34 33.81 -7.77
C GLU A 6 -24.82 33.88 -7.77
N LYS A 7 -24.24 34.73 -8.63
CA LYS A 7 -22.79 34.91 -8.66
C LYS A 7 -22.28 35.49 -7.35
N ALA A 8 -22.97 36.42 -6.75
CA ALA A 8 -22.57 36.99 -5.46
C ALA A 8 -22.58 35.90 -4.39
N ALA A 9 -23.60 35.04 -4.37
CA ALA A 9 -23.70 33.97 -3.42
C ALA A 9 -22.57 32.96 -3.60
N THR A 10 -22.18 32.65 -4.85
CA THR A 10 -21.12 31.67 -5.11
C THR A 10 -19.72 32.17 -4.74
N ASN A 11 -19.57 33.50 -4.58
CA ASN A 11 -18.27 34.06 -4.20
C ASN A 11 -18.00 34.00 -2.70
N GLU A 12 -19.01 33.69 -1.88
CA GLU A 12 -18.82 33.52 -0.47
C GLU A 12 -18.13 32.18 -0.19
N PRO A 13 -17.06 32.19 0.67
CA PRO A 13 -16.44 30.94 1.05
C PRO A 13 -17.39 30.08 1.89
N ARG A 14 -17.44 28.82 1.58
CA ARG A 14 -18.28 27.84 2.27
C ARG A 14 -17.48 26.64 2.71
N CYS A 15 -17.88 26.05 3.81
CA CYS A 15 -17.26 24.82 4.32
C CYS A 15 -17.43 23.71 3.28
N GLU A 16 -16.35 23.07 2.93
CA GLU A 16 -16.36 21.99 1.92
C GLU A 16 -17.07 20.75 2.42
N ASN A 17 -17.31 20.63 3.73
CA ASN A 17 -18.03 19.48 4.29
C ASN A 17 -19.51 19.75 4.48
N CYS A 18 -19.88 20.81 5.18
CA CYS A 18 -21.26 21.07 5.54
C CYS A 18 -21.95 22.17 4.73
N GLY A 19 -21.20 22.93 3.95
CA GLY A 19 -21.76 23.99 3.10
C GLY A 19 -22.12 25.27 3.80
N LYS A 20 -21.89 25.39 5.09
CA LYS A 20 -22.16 26.61 5.83
C LYS A 20 -21.18 27.70 5.45
N PRO A 21 -21.61 28.99 5.49
CA PRO A 21 -20.69 30.08 5.22
C PRO A 21 -19.50 30.06 6.18
N LEU A 22 -18.34 30.42 5.69
CA LEU A 22 -17.11 30.50 6.47
C LEU A 22 -16.85 31.96 6.86
N PHE A 23 -16.37 32.15 8.06
CA PHE A 23 -15.98 33.46 8.59
C PHE A 23 -14.55 33.35 9.10
N GLY A 24 -13.82 34.46 9.01
CA GLY A 24 -12.43 34.51 9.45
C GLY A 24 -11.46 34.56 8.29
N ARG A 25 -10.39 33.72 8.35
CA ARG A 25 -9.32 33.75 7.34
C ARG A 25 -9.82 33.35 5.98
N THR A 26 -9.26 33.98 4.94
CA THR A 26 -9.67 33.73 3.55
C THR A 26 -9.28 32.37 3.06
N ASP A 27 -8.28 31.73 3.67
CA ASP A 27 -7.80 30.41 3.31
C ASP A 27 -8.54 29.25 4.01
N LYS A 28 -9.56 29.61 4.81
CA LYS A 28 -10.31 28.61 5.56
C LYS A 28 -11.18 27.77 4.62
N ARG A 29 -11.08 26.46 4.74
CA ARG A 29 -11.83 25.50 3.92
C ARG A 29 -12.96 24.83 4.69
N PHE A 30 -12.86 24.73 6.00
CA PHE A 30 -13.82 24.05 6.88
C PHE A 30 -14.19 24.93 8.07
N CYS A 31 -15.41 24.76 8.55
CA CYS A 31 -15.87 25.57 9.67
C CYS A 31 -15.23 25.15 11.01
N ASN A 32 -14.79 23.91 11.13
CA ASN A 32 -14.10 23.41 12.32
C ASN A 32 -13.34 22.12 11.99
N ASP A 33 -12.60 21.60 12.99
CA ASP A 33 -11.84 20.36 12.81
C ASP A 33 -12.74 19.14 12.59
N GLY A 34 -13.92 19.13 13.19
CA GLY A 34 -14.87 18.06 12.98
C GLY A 34 -15.29 17.93 11.51
N CYS A 35 -15.55 19.06 10.86
CA CYS A 35 -15.89 19.06 9.44
C CYS A 35 -14.72 18.63 8.58
N ARG A 36 -13.51 19.07 8.90
CA ARG A 36 -12.31 18.65 8.17
C ARG A 36 -12.12 17.14 8.26
N ASN A 37 -12.24 16.59 9.47
CA ASN A 37 -12.07 15.16 9.69
C ASN A 37 -13.15 14.34 8.98
N ALA A 38 -14.41 14.81 9.03
CA ALA A 38 -15.50 14.14 8.35
C ALA A 38 -15.32 14.13 6.82
N PHE A 39 -14.89 15.25 6.27
CA PHE A 39 -14.61 15.37 4.85
C PHE A 39 -13.50 14.41 4.42
N ASN A 40 -12.40 14.37 5.19
CA ASN A 40 -11.29 13.50 4.87
C ASN A 40 -11.67 12.01 4.96
N ARG A 41 -12.46 11.62 5.96
CA ARG A 41 -12.96 10.25 6.07
C ARG A 41 -13.81 9.86 4.87
N LYS A 42 -14.69 10.75 4.44
CA LYS A 42 -15.55 10.51 3.28
C LYS A 42 -14.71 10.39 2.01
N LYS A 43 -13.73 11.27 1.85
CA LYS A 43 -12.84 11.24 0.69
C LYS A 43 -12.09 9.92 0.61
N ILE A 44 -11.56 9.44 1.72
CA ILE A 44 -10.86 8.16 1.78
C ILE A 44 -11.83 7.01 1.46
N ALA A 45 -13.03 7.04 2.02
CA ALA A 45 -14.04 6.01 1.76
C ALA A 45 -14.44 5.99 0.28
N ASP A 46 -14.63 7.16 -0.34
CA ASP A 46 -14.97 7.26 -1.75
C ASP A 46 -13.85 6.72 -2.65
N LEU A 47 -12.60 7.02 -2.28
CA LEU A 47 -11.44 6.48 -3.01
C LEU A 47 -11.39 4.95 -2.91
N ARG A 48 -11.64 4.41 -1.72
CA ARG A 48 -11.61 2.96 -1.48
C ARG A 48 -12.79 2.23 -2.14
N ALA A 49 -13.88 2.90 -2.38
CA ALA A 49 -15.06 2.30 -3.00
C ALA A 49 -14.77 1.75 -4.40
N GLY A 50 -13.76 2.31 -5.08
CA GLY A 50 -13.31 1.81 -6.38
C GLY A 50 -12.22 0.76 -6.31
N ASP A 51 -11.72 0.43 -5.13
CA ASP A 51 -10.64 -0.53 -4.97
C ASP A 51 -11.13 -1.97 -5.18
N HIS A 52 -10.22 -2.83 -5.62
CA HIS A 52 -10.52 -4.25 -5.74
C HIS A 52 -10.80 -4.84 -4.36
N GLU A 53 -11.82 -5.69 -4.27
CA GLU A 53 -12.28 -6.26 -3.00
C GLU A 53 -11.23 -7.08 -2.27
N ASN A 54 -10.25 -7.62 -3.01
CA ASN A 54 -9.22 -8.49 -2.46
C ASN A 54 -7.98 -7.75 -1.94
N ILE A 55 -7.91 -6.42 -2.08
CA ILE A 55 -6.73 -5.66 -1.65
C ILE A 55 -6.35 -5.94 -0.19
N PRO A 56 -7.28 -5.89 0.79
CA PRO A 56 -6.90 -6.17 2.17
C PRO A 56 -6.36 -7.58 2.38
N GLU A 57 -6.91 -8.54 1.66
CA GLU A 57 -6.46 -9.94 1.73
C GLU A 57 -5.05 -10.08 1.15
N ILE A 58 -4.80 -9.44 0.02
CA ILE A 58 -3.48 -9.49 -0.64
C ILE A 58 -2.42 -8.88 0.26
N PHE A 59 -2.72 -7.76 0.94
CA PHE A 59 -1.77 -7.18 1.89
C PHE A 59 -1.43 -8.14 3.02
N ARG A 60 -2.42 -8.85 3.56
CA ARG A 60 -2.18 -9.86 4.59
C ARG A 60 -1.33 -11.01 4.08
N ILE A 61 -1.58 -11.45 2.85
CA ILE A 61 -0.81 -12.52 2.21
C ILE A 61 0.66 -12.11 2.07
N ILE A 62 0.92 -10.92 1.55
CA ILE A 62 2.29 -10.44 1.37
C ILE A 62 3.00 -10.32 2.71
N LYS A 63 2.34 -9.78 3.72
CA LYS A 63 2.93 -9.65 5.04
C LYS A 63 3.24 -11.01 5.66
N LYS A 64 2.33 -11.96 5.51
CA LYS A 64 2.54 -13.32 6.00
C LYS A 64 3.70 -13.98 5.26
N ASN A 65 3.77 -13.81 3.94
CA ASN A 65 4.90 -14.30 3.16
C ASN A 65 6.23 -13.77 3.70
N TYR A 66 6.27 -12.46 3.97
CA TYR A 66 7.47 -11.83 4.52
C TYR A 66 7.86 -12.44 5.86
N GLU A 67 6.90 -12.62 6.75
CA GLU A 67 7.15 -13.20 8.06
C GLU A 67 7.68 -14.63 7.95
N ILE A 68 7.12 -15.42 7.03
CA ILE A 68 7.59 -16.79 6.77
C ILE A 68 9.03 -16.76 6.29
N LEU A 69 9.35 -15.91 5.31
CA LEU A 69 10.70 -15.81 4.79
C LEU A 69 11.69 -15.37 5.87
N LYS A 70 11.30 -14.43 6.72
CA LYS A 70 12.17 -13.95 7.80
C LYS A 70 12.38 -14.99 8.89
N SER A 71 11.45 -15.92 9.07
CA SER A 71 11.57 -16.98 10.07
C SER A 71 12.70 -17.98 9.74
N HIS A 72 13.15 -18.00 8.49
CA HIS A 72 14.24 -18.88 8.06
C HIS A 72 15.64 -18.28 8.29
N GLY A 73 15.72 -17.29 9.16
CA GLY A 73 16.99 -16.77 9.61
C GLY A 73 17.39 -15.44 9.01
N SER A 74 18.48 -14.91 9.54
CA SER A 74 19.06 -13.66 9.06
C SER A 74 20.12 -13.97 8.02
N LEU A 75 20.13 -13.18 6.94
CA LEU A 75 21.15 -13.27 5.91
C LEU A 75 22.00 -12.03 5.93
N GLY A 76 23.29 -12.20 5.71
CA GLY A 76 24.18 -11.06 5.45
C GLY A 76 23.97 -10.58 4.01
N GLN A 77 24.50 -9.41 3.72
CA GLN A 77 24.48 -8.88 2.37
C GLN A 77 25.23 -9.85 1.44
N ASP A 78 24.65 -10.14 0.29
CA ASP A 78 25.19 -11.08 -0.70
C ASP A 78 25.20 -12.55 -0.26
N GLU A 79 24.64 -12.86 0.92
CA GLU A 79 24.48 -14.24 1.32
C GLU A 79 23.21 -14.83 0.75
N GLN A 80 23.26 -16.12 0.44
CA GLN A 80 22.11 -16.88 0.02
C GLN A 80 22.06 -18.18 0.79
N PHE A 81 20.86 -18.69 1.03
CA PHE A 81 20.75 -20.07 1.45
C PHE A 81 19.58 -20.72 0.73
N TYR A 82 19.51 -22.02 0.80
CA TYR A 82 18.53 -22.78 0.04
C TYR A 82 17.97 -23.93 0.85
N PHE A 83 16.75 -24.30 0.50
CA PHE A 83 16.06 -25.44 1.10
C PHE A 83 14.96 -25.91 0.15
N ASP A 84 14.30 -27.00 0.50
CA ASP A 84 13.20 -27.52 -0.31
C ASP A 84 12.01 -26.54 -0.26
N ALA A 85 11.52 -26.18 -1.45
CA ALA A 85 10.39 -25.25 -1.57
C ALA A 85 9.13 -25.77 -0.85
N LYS A 86 9.02 -27.07 -0.64
CA LYS A 86 7.91 -27.66 0.10
C LYS A 86 7.82 -27.14 1.52
N ILE A 87 8.95 -26.77 2.11
CA ILE A 87 8.98 -26.20 3.47
C ILE A 87 8.15 -24.92 3.52
N LEU A 88 8.32 -24.04 2.52
CA LEU A 88 7.52 -22.81 2.46
C LEU A 88 6.05 -23.13 2.23
N ALA A 89 5.75 -24.05 1.31
CA ALA A 89 4.38 -24.45 1.03
C ALA A 89 3.67 -24.98 2.27
N ASP A 90 4.36 -25.81 3.05
CA ASP A 90 3.82 -26.38 4.28
C ASP A 90 3.56 -25.32 5.35
N GLU A 91 4.30 -24.22 5.32
CA GLU A 91 4.11 -23.10 6.24
C GLU A 91 2.99 -22.15 5.81
N GLY A 92 2.40 -22.36 4.64
CA GLY A 92 1.33 -21.53 4.13
C GLY A 92 1.77 -20.37 3.25
N PHE A 93 2.99 -20.45 2.71
CA PHE A 93 3.51 -19.41 1.81
C PHE A 93 2.72 -19.38 0.51
N ASN A 94 2.35 -18.18 0.06
CA ASN A 94 1.63 -18.01 -1.20
C ASN A 94 2.59 -17.45 -2.26
N PHE A 95 2.98 -18.32 -3.20
CA PHE A 95 3.97 -18.01 -4.23
C PHE A 95 3.47 -17.04 -5.30
N ASN A 96 2.19 -16.68 -5.29
CA ASN A 96 1.59 -15.81 -6.32
C ASN A 96 1.73 -14.33 -6.03
N PHE A 97 2.17 -13.95 -4.84
CA PHE A 97 2.20 -12.55 -4.43
C PHE A 97 3.58 -12.12 -3.93
N CYS A 98 3.99 -10.95 -4.37
CA CYS A 98 5.26 -10.34 -3.98
C CYS A 98 5.14 -8.82 -4.12
N THR A 99 6.12 -8.09 -3.58
CA THR A 99 6.15 -6.63 -3.70
C THR A 99 6.94 -6.16 -4.92
N SER A 100 7.93 -6.93 -5.35
CA SER A 100 8.74 -6.58 -6.52
C SER A 100 9.35 -7.82 -7.15
N VAL A 101 9.84 -7.64 -8.37
CA VAL A 101 10.47 -8.71 -9.16
C VAL A 101 11.81 -8.17 -9.67
N TYR A 102 12.82 -9.02 -9.64
CA TYR A 102 14.15 -8.68 -10.10
C TYR A 102 14.70 -9.80 -10.98
N GLU A 103 15.13 -9.46 -12.19
CA GLU A 103 15.72 -10.44 -13.10
C GLU A 103 17.23 -10.26 -13.13
N GLU A 104 17.95 -11.35 -13.04
CA GLU A 104 19.39 -11.38 -13.14
C GLU A 104 19.83 -12.68 -13.81
N LYS A 105 20.55 -12.59 -14.93
CA LYS A 105 21.13 -13.76 -15.64
C LYS A 105 20.12 -14.87 -15.87
N ASP A 106 18.98 -14.52 -16.46
CA ASP A 106 17.90 -15.46 -16.78
C ASP A 106 17.20 -16.05 -15.54
N THR A 107 17.48 -15.52 -14.36
CA THR A 107 16.83 -15.92 -13.12
C THR A 107 15.89 -14.82 -12.67
N VAL A 108 14.67 -15.20 -12.30
CA VAL A 108 13.66 -14.26 -11.79
C VAL A 108 13.55 -14.44 -10.29
N TRP A 109 13.87 -13.36 -9.57
CA TRP A 109 13.71 -13.29 -8.12
C TRP A 109 12.46 -12.48 -7.79
N LYS A 110 11.67 -12.99 -6.88
CA LYS A 110 10.51 -12.27 -6.34
C LYS A 110 10.81 -11.85 -4.93
N PHE A 111 10.40 -10.64 -4.57
CA PHE A 111 10.71 -10.06 -3.27
C PHE A 111 9.46 -9.72 -2.48
N CYS A 112 9.50 -10.03 -1.20
CA CYS A 112 8.63 -9.42 -0.19
C CYS A 112 9.52 -8.44 0.58
N PHE A 113 9.43 -7.16 0.21
CA PHE A 113 10.29 -6.10 0.73
C PHE A 113 11.77 -6.40 0.43
N GLU A 114 12.65 -6.50 1.42
CA GLU A 114 14.07 -6.77 1.19
C GLU A 114 14.39 -8.27 1.03
N ARG A 115 13.46 -9.16 1.37
CA ARG A 115 13.70 -10.61 1.35
C ARG A 115 13.16 -11.23 0.07
N GLY A 116 14.03 -11.84 -0.71
CA GLY A 116 13.67 -12.44 -1.99
C GLY A 116 13.73 -13.96 -2.01
N TRP A 117 12.98 -14.54 -2.94
CA TRP A 117 13.04 -15.99 -3.17
C TRP A 117 13.08 -16.28 -4.67
N CYS A 118 13.66 -17.42 -5.00
CA CYS A 118 13.73 -17.93 -6.36
C CYS A 118 13.54 -19.43 -6.30
N ILE A 119 12.71 -19.96 -7.19
CA ILE A 119 12.47 -21.40 -7.26
C ILE A 119 13.17 -21.97 -8.48
N SER A 120 13.99 -22.99 -8.25
CA SER A 120 14.61 -23.75 -9.33
C SER A 120 14.34 -25.23 -9.06
N GLY A 121 13.50 -25.83 -9.90
CA GLY A 121 13.03 -27.19 -9.65
C GLY A 121 12.24 -27.26 -8.36
N THR A 122 12.72 -28.04 -7.39
CA THR A 122 12.10 -28.16 -6.06
C THR A 122 12.85 -27.35 -5.01
N THR A 123 13.91 -26.66 -5.39
CA THR A 123 14.76 -25.91 -4.46
C THR A 123 14.35 -24.44 -4.45
N CYS A 124 14.26 -23.90 -3.25
CA CYS A 124 14.01 -22.48 -3.03
C CYS A 124 15.30 -21.83 -2.55
N PHE A 125 15.70 -20.75 -3.20
CA PHE A 125 16.84 -19.94 -2.80
C PHE A 125 16.31 -18.66 -2.17
N ILE A 126 16.95 -18.21 -1.11
CA ILE A 126 16.57 -16.98 -0.40
C ILE A 126 17.78 -16.05 -0.32
N MET A 127 17.53 -14.76 -0.53
CA MET A 127 18.54 -13.73 -0.34
C MET A 127 17.91 -12.41 0.11
N ASP A 128 18.74 -11.54 0.65
CA ASP A 128 18.33 -10.18 1.01
C ASP A 128 18.91 -9.17 0.03
N ARG A 129 18.07 -8.23 -0.39
CA ARG A 129 18.48 -7.03 -1.13
C ARG A 129 17.79 -5.82 -0.50
N PRO A 130 18.51 -5.09 0.38
CA PRO A 130 17.92 -3.94 1.05
C PRO A 130 17.33 -2.90 0.12
N GLU A 131 17.91 -2.72 -1.07
CA GLU A 131 17.44 -1.76 -2.06
C GLU A 131 16.03 -2.05 -2.57
N GLN A 132 15.55 -3.28 -2.42
CA GLN A 132 14.20 -3.64 -2.84
C GLN A 132 13.12 -3.13 -1.89
N ALA A 133 13.52 -2.63 -0.73
CA ALA A 133 12.61 -2.07 0.27
C ALA A 133 12.87 -0.59 0.52
N GLU A 134 13.69 0.06 -0.31
CA GLU A 134 13.97 1.48 -0.16
C GLU A 134 12.90 2.33 -0.85
N VAL A 135 12.65 3.52 -0.28
CA VAL A 135 11.66 4.46 -0.78
C VAL A 135 12.33 5.71 -1.32
#